data_f30e5dff8c373a8f1371f7a7fdb7786e
#
_entry.id   f30e5dff8c373a8f1371f7a7fdb7786e
#
_cell.length_a   1.000
_cell.length_b   1.000
_cell.length_c   1.000
_cell.angle_alpha   90.00
_cell.angle_beta   90.00
_cell.angle_gamma   90.00
#
_symmetry.space_group_name_H-M   'P 1'
#
loop_
_entity.id
_entity.type
_entity.pdbx_description
1 polymer ?
#
loop_
_entity_poly.entity_id
_entity_poly.type
_entity_poly.pdbx_seq_one_letter_code
_entity_poly.pdbx_strand_id
1 'polypeptide(L)'
;MLLELQANLEKRDQSFINKFEEYVEAHYSESDLTVDQIATALAMSRATLYIKAKESLSKGIGEYIEEKRMKEAKKLLKESKLSMAEIAEQVGYSTARYFSARFKIHTGVSPLAYRKKRLKGL
;
A
#
# COMPACT_ATOMS: atom_id res chain seq x y z
N MET A 1 -8.60 5.62 35.74
CA MET A 1 -7.19 5.39 35.44
C MET A 1 -6.99 4.47 34.22
N LEU A 2 -7.54 3.27 34.25
CA LEU A 2 -7.40 2.34 33.11
C LEU A 2 -8.00 2.90 31.81
N LEU A 3 -9.15 3.57 31.89
CA LEU A 3 -9.80 4.17 30.72
C LEU A 3 -8.98 5.32 30.13
N GLU A 4 -8.32 6.12 30.98
CA GLU A 4 -7.46 7.21 30.51
C GLU A 4 -6.20 6.67 29.83
N LEU A 5 -5.61 5.59 30.37
CA LEU A 5 -4.45 4.95 29.77
C LEU A 5 -4.80 4.32 28.41
N GLN A 6 -5.95 3.67 28.30
CA GLN A 6 -6.44 3.11 27.04
C GLN A 6 -6.71 4.21 26.01
N ALA A 7 -7.34 5.30 26.41
CA ALA A 7 -7.60 6.43 25.52
C ALA A 7 -6.29 7.06 25.04
N ASN A 8 -5.27 7.16 25.89
CA ASN A 8 -3.96 7.70 25.51
C ASN A 8 -3.23 6.77 24.57
N LEU A 9 -3.31 5.45 24.80
CA LEU A 9 -2.71 4.45 23.91
C LEU A 9 -3.40 4.47 22.55
N GLU A 10 -4.72 4.52 22.52
CA GLU A 10 -5.48 4.60 21.27
C GLU A 10 -5.13 5.86 20.47
N LYS A 11 -4.96 6.99 21.14
CA LYS A 11 -4.55 8.25 20.50
C LYS A 11 -3.15 8.14 19.90
N ARG A 12 -2.22 7.48 20.61
CA ARG A 12 -0.84 7.27 20.12
C ARG A 12 -0.83 6.37 18.90
N ASP A 13 -1.60 5.27 18.96
CA ASP A 13 -1.73 4.34 17.85
C ASP A 13 -2.37 5.03 16.65
N GLN A 14 -3.41 5.82 16.88
CA GLN A 14 -4.07 6.56 15.82
C GLN A 14 -3.14 7.61 15.18
N SER A 15 -2.32 8.28 15.98
CA SER A 15 -1.33 9.22 15.47
C SER A 15 -0.30 8.52 14.57
N PHE A 16 0.17 7.35 15.00
CA PHE A 16 1.08 6.55 14.18
C PHE A 16 0.42 6.13 12.88
N ILE A 17 -0.80 5.59 12.95
CA ILE A 17 -1.55 5.13 11.78
C ILE A 17 -1.71 6.29 10.79
N ASN A 18 -2.13 7.46 11.27
CA ASN A 18 -2.33 8.62 10.42
C ASN A 18 -1.06 9.05 9.69
N LYS A 19 0.06 9.11 10.41
CA LYS A 19 1.35 9.49 9.82
C LYS A 19 1.84 8.45 8.83
N PHE A 20 1.67 7.18 9.16
CA PHE A 20 2.04 6.07 8.29
C PHE A 20 1.23 6.09 7.00
N GLU A 21 -0.09 6.19 7.11
CA GLU A 21 -0.99 6.24 5.96
C GLU A 21 -0.69 7.45 5.07
N GLU A 22 -0.47 8.61 5.67
CA GLU A 22 -0.14 9.83 4.94
C GLU A 22 1.15 9.68 4.15
N TYR A 23 2.19 9.11 4.78
CA TYR A 23 3.46 8.90 4.10
C TYR A 23 3.34 7.90 2.95
N VAL A 24 2.67 6.78 3.18
CA VAL A 24 2.46 5.76 2.14
C VAL A 24 1.60 6.33 1.00
N GLU A 25 0.57 7.09 1.31
CA GLU A 25 -0.25 7.75 0.28
C GLU A 25 0.59 8.65 -0.63
N ALA A 26 1.54 9.38 -0.05
CA ALA A 26 2.40 10.28 -0.81
C ALA A 26 3.51 9.57 -1.59
N HIS A 27 3.90 8.36 -1.19
CA HIS A 27 5.11 7.70 -1.70
C HIS A 27 4.92 6.30 -2.27
N TYR A 28 3.74 5.71 -2.22
CA TYR A 28 3.53 4.33 -2.69
C TYR A 28 3.92 4.14 -4.15
N SER A 29 3.80 5.18 -4.96
CA SER A 29 4.13 5.13 -6.39
C SER A 29 5.64 5.10 -6.68
N GLU A 30 6.46 5.31 -5.67
CA GLU A 30 7.91 5.23 -5.80
C GLU A 30 8.32 3.76 -5.70
N SER A 31 8.87 3.20 -6.77
CA SER A 31 9.25 1.79 -6.81
C SER A 31 10.40 1.44 -5.87
N ASP A 32 11.18 2.45 -5.48
CA ASP A 32 12.33 2.32 -4.58
C ASP A 32 12.00 2.69 -3.12
N LEU A 33 10.73 2.80 -2.78
CA LEU A 33 10.33 3.09 -1.39
C LEU A 33 10.82 1.99 -0.45
N THR A 34 11.52 2.40 0.61
CA THR A 34 12.10 1.48 1.60
C THR A 34 11.51 1.69 2.99
N VAL A 35 11.61 0.66 3.83
CA VAL A 35 11.24 0.74 5.24
C VAL A 35 12.06 1.80 5.97
N ASP A 36 13.34 1.94 5.64
CA ASP A 36 14.22 2.93 6.27
C ASP A 36 13.75 4.36 5.98
N GLN A 37 13.29 4.63 4.78
CA GLN A 37 12.72 5.94 4.42
C GLN A 37 11.49 6.26 5.26
N ILE A 38 10.60 5.28 5.43
CA ILE A 38 9.40 5.45 6.25
C ILE A 38 9.78 5.70 7.71
N ALA A 39 10.70 4.90 8.26
CA ALA A 39 11.16 5.06 9.63
C ALA A 39 11.75 6.46 9.87
N THR A 40 12.60 6.91 8.97
CA THR A 40 13.21 8.24 9.05
C THR A 40 12.13 9.33 9.02
N ALA A 41 11.18 9.23 8.12
CA ALA A 41 10.09 10.20 7.99
C ALA A 41 9.22 10.26 9.25
N LEU A 42 9.02 9.13 9.91
CA LEU A 42 8.24 9.05 11.15
C LEU A 42 9.08 9.27 12.42
N ALA A 43 10.36 9.60 12.25
CA ALA A 43 11.30 9.88 13.34
C ALA A 43 11.43 8.72 14.33
N MET A 44 11.53 7.49 13.81
CA MET A 44 11.69 6.31 14.65
C MET A 44 12.69 5.32 14.04
N SER A 45 13.17 4.38 14.85
CA SER A 45 14.04 3.33 14.37
C SER A 45 13.25 2.33 13.52
N ARG A 46 13.95 1.58 12.68
CA ARG A 46 13.37 0.51 11.90
C ARG A 46 12.67 -0.53 12.78
N ALA A 47 13.31 -0.91 13.89
CA ALA A 47 12.73 -1.87 14.83
C ALA A 47 11.44 -1.37 15.45
N THR A 48 11.41 -0.09 15.86
CA THR A 48 10.21 0.51 16.42
C THR A 48 9.10 0.58 15.37
N LEU A 49 9.44 0.90 14.14
CA LEU A 49 8.46 0.95 13.05
C LEU A 49 7.81 -0.43 12.85
N TYR A 50 8.59 -1.50 12.81
CA TYR A 50 8.04 -2.85 12.65
C TYR A 50 7.11 -3.24 13.79
N ILE A 51 7.48 -2.92 15.01
CA ILE A 51 6.65 -3.22 16.19
C ILE A 51 5.32 -2.46 16.12
N LYS A 52 5.37 -1.16 15.87
CA LYS A 52 4.17 -0.33 15.79
C LYS A 52 3.28 -0.73 14.62
N ALA A 53 3.85 -1.04 13.48
CA ALA A 53 3.10 -1.48 12.32
C ALA A 53 2.36 -2.78 12.61
N LYS A 54 3.03 -3.74 13.21
CA LYS A 54 2.42 -5.03 13.56
C LYS A 54 1.25 -4.86 14.53
N GLU A 55 1.42 -3.99 15.53
CA GLU A 55 0.38 -3.74 16.54
C GLU A 55 -0.81 -2.95 15.99
N SER A 56 -0.54 -1.96 15.14
CA SER A 56 -1.56 -0.98 14.72
C SER A 56 -2.21 -1.30 13.38
N LEU A 57 -1.49 -1.94 12.46
CA LEU A 57 -1.99 -2.17 11.09
C LEU A 57 -2.50 -3.59 10.87
N SER A 58 -2.24 -4.52 11.78
CA SER A 58 -2.62 -5.93 11.67
C SER A 58 -2.07 -6.65 10.44
N LYS A 59 -1.06 -6.07 9.79
CA LYS A 59 -0.38 -6.64 8.62
C LYS A 59 1.03 -6.08 8.53
N GLY A 60 1.86 -6.71 7.70
CA GLY A 60 3.22 -6.23 7.47
C GLY A 60 3.25 -4.95 6.65
N ILE A 61 4.36 -4.21 6.76
CA ILE A 61 4.54 -2.94 6.04
C ILE A 61 4.51 -3.17 4.53
N GLY A 62 5.24 -4.19 4.05
CA GLY A 62 5.27 -4.51 2.62
C GLY A 62 3.89 -4.88 2.09
N GLU A 63 3.15 -5.66 2.86
CA GLU A 63 1.78 -6.04 2.51
C GLU A 63 0.86 -4.81 2.43
N TYR A 64 0.98 -3.90 3.38
CA TYR A 64 0.21 -2.66 3.38
C TYR A 64 0.48 -1.83 2.13
N ILE A 65 1.77 -1.64 1.79
CA ILE A 65 2.17 -0.87 0.61
C ILE A 65 1.64 -1.56 -0.67
N GLU A 66 1.78 -2.87 -0.76
CA GLU A 66 1.32 -3.61 -1.93
C GLU A 66 -0.20 -3.56 -2.08
N GLU A 67 -0.94 -3.64 -0.98
CA GLU A 67 -2.40 -3.47 -1.02
C GLU A 67 -2.80 -2.09 -1.56
N LYS A 68 -2.08 -1.05 -1.16
CA LYS A 68 -2.31 0.30 -1.67
C LYS A 68 -2.04 0.37 -3.17
N ARG A 69 -0.91 -0.19 -3.62
CA ARG A 69 -0.56 -0.23 -5.03
C ARG A 69 -1.59 -0.99 -5.85
N MET A 70 -2.07 -2.13 -5.34
CA MET A 70 -3.09 -2.93 -6.02
C MET A 70 -4.42 -2.23 -6.11
N LYS A 71 -4.82 -1.52 -5.06
CA LYS A 71 -6.05 -0.74 -5.05
C LYS A 71 -6.03 0.32 -6.13
N GLU A 72 -4.93 1.06 -6.24
CA GLU A 72 -4.76 2.09 -7.27
C GLU A 72 -4.68 1.48 -8.67
N ALA A 73 -4.02 0.32 -8.80
CA ALA A 73 -3.95 -0.39 -10.07
C ALA A 73 -5.33 -0.81 -10.56
N LYS A 74 -6.16 -1.35 -9.68
CA LYS A 74 -7.54 -1.74 -10.03
C LYS A 74 -8.34 -0.53 -10.52
N LYS A 75 -8.16 0.60 -9.87
CA LYS A 75 -8.82 1.85 -10.25
C LYS A 75 -8.41 2.29 -11.66
N LEU A 76 -7.10 2.28 -11.94
CA LEU A 76 -6.59 2.66 -13.26
C LEU A 76 -6.98 1.67 -14.36
N LEU A 77 -7.01 0.38 -14.05
CA LEU A 77 -7.46 -0.64 -15.00
C LEU A 77 -8.92 -0.42 -15.40
N LYS A 78 -9.73 -0.01 -14.45
CA LYS A 78 -11.16 0.22 -14.64
C LYS A 78 -11.47 1.57 -15.28
N GLU A 79 -10.77 2.63 -14.87
CA GLU A 79 -11.13 4.01 -15.18
C GLU A 79 -10.26 4.66 -16.25
N SER A 80 -9.21 4.00 -16.73
CA SER A 80 -8.30 4.58 -17.72
C SER A 80 -8.02 3.61 -18.86
N LYS A 81 -7.43 4.15 -19.93
CA LYS A 81 -6.96 3.37 -21.08
C LYS A 81 -5.44 3.19 -21.07
N LEU A 82 -4.81 3.44 -19.91
CA LEU A 82 -3.36 3.29 -19.76
C LEU A 82 -2.94 1.86 -20.05
N SER A 83 -1.74 1.71 -20.62
CA SER A 83 -1.14 0.41 -20.86
C SER A 83 -0.73 -0.25 -19.53
N MET A 84 -0.47 -1.55 -19.59
CA MET A 84 0.03 -2.27 -18.40
C MET A 84 1.35 -1.68 -17.91
N ALA A 85 2.24 -1.29 -18.81
CA ALA A 85 3.51 -0.66 -18.45
C ALA A 85 3.30 0.70 -17.76
N GLU A 86 2.38 1.51 -18.28
CA GLU A 86 2.08 2.81 -17.70
C GLU A 86 1.45 2.66 -16.31
N ILE A 87 0.53 1.72 -16.14
CA ILE A 87 -0.09 1.46 -14.84
C ILE A 87 0.96 0.98 -13.84
N ALA A 88 1.81 0.03 -14.24
CA ALA A 88 2.88 -0.47 -13.39
C ALA A 88 3.75 0.67 -12.85
N GLU A 89 4.17 1.57 -13.73
CA GLU A 89 4.97 2.73 -13.36
C GLU A 89 4.23 3.64 -12.39
N GLN A 90 2.98 3.95 -12.67
CA GLN A 90 2.20 4.87 -11.83
C GLN A 90 1.91 4.32 -10.43
N VAL A 91 1.81 3.00 -10.29
CA VAL A 91 1.49 2.42 -8.98
C VAL A 91 2.71 1.91 -8.21
N GLY A 92 3.93 2.10 -8.76
CA GLY A 92 5.15 1.83 -8.02
C GLY A 92 5.84 0.52 -8.32
N TYR A 93 5.61 -0.07 -9.49
CA TYR A 93 6.35 -1.24 -9.93
C TYR A 93 7.33 -0.86 -11.03
N SER A 94 8.56 -1.39 -10.93
CA SER A 94 9.62 -1.06 -11.88
C SER A 94 9.41 -1.68 -13.28
N THR A 95 8.65 -2.77 -13.37
CA THR A 95 8.36 -3.43 -14.64
C THR A 95 6.90 -3.87 -14.72
N ALA A 96 6.36 -3.89 -15.94
CA ALA A 96 5.02 -4.41 -16.19
C ALA A 96 4.92 -5.91 -15.86
N ARG A 97 6.00 -6.64 -16.12
CA ARG A 97 6.06 -8.08 -15.85
C ARG A 97 5.91 -8.38 -14.35
N TYR A 98 6.67 -7.67 -13.53
CA TYR A 98 6.60 -7.86 -12.08
C TYR A 98 5.24 -7.43 -11.54
N PHE A 99 4.74 -6.29 -12.01
CA PHE A 99 3.39 -5.83 -11.67
C PHE A 99 2.34 -6.89 -11.98
N SER A 100 2.35 -7.44 -13.19
CA SER A 100 1.36 -8.44 -13.61
C SER A 100 1.41 -9.69 -12.74
N ALA A 101 2.61 -10.15 -12.40
CA ALA A 101 2.80 -11.31 -11.53
C ALA A 101 2.22 -11.05 -10.14
N ARG A 102 2.53 -9.90 -9.55
CA ARG A 102 2.03 -9.54 -8.22
C ARG A 102 0.51 -9.33 -8.23
N PHE A 103 0.00 -8.69 -9.28
CA PHE A 103 -1.44 -8.47 -9.41
C PHE A 103 -2.20 -9.80 -9.46
N LYS A 104 -1.69 -10.77 -10.22
CA LYS A 104 -2.31 -12.09 -10.32
C LYS A 104 -2.31 -12.82 -8.97
N ILE A 105 -1.21 -12.70 -8.20
CA ILE A 105 -1.13 -13.28 -6.86
C ILE A 105 -2.19 -12.67 -5.94
N HIS A 106 -2.37 -11.36 -6.00
CA HIS A 106 -3.32 -10.65 -5.13
C HIS A 106 -4.78 -10.83 -5.52
N THR A 107 -5.07 -10.93 -6.81
CA THR A 107 -6.45 -10.91 -7.31
C THR A 107 -6.91 -12.23 -7.89
N GLY A 108 -5.98 -13.13 -8.20
CA GLY A 108 -6.28 -14.40 -8.87
C GLY A 108 -6.39 -14.29 -10.38
N VAL A 109 -6.33 -13.09 -10.95
CA VAL A 109 -6.41 -12.89 -12.40
C VAL A 109 -5.36 -11.89 -12.87
N SER A 110 -4.98 -11.94 -14.15
CA SER A 110 -4.04 -10.97 -14.71
C SER A 110 -4.67 -9.58 -14.78
N PRO A 111 -3.86 -8.50 -14.83
CA PRO A 111 -4.41 -7.16 -15.02
C PRO A 111 -5.27 -7.02 -16.28
N LEU A 112 -4.84 -7.63 -17.37
CA LEU A 112 -5.58 -7.58 -18.63
C LEU A 112 -6.92 -8.30 -18.51
N ALA A 113 -6.94 -9.48 -17.89
CA ALA A 113 -8.18 -10.22 -17.63
C ALA A 113 -9.12 -9.44 -16.71
N TYR A 114 -8.56 -8.78 -15.70
CA TYR A 114 -9.33 -7.94 -14.78
C TYR A 114 -10.02 -6.79 -15.53
N ARG A 115 -9.29 -6.11 -16.39
CA ARG A 115 -9.84 -5.01 -17.21
C ARG A 115 -10.96 -5.51 -18.12
N LYS A 116 -10.75 -6.62 -18.81
CA LYS A 116 -11.75 -7.21 -19.72
C LYS A 116 -13.01 -7.65 -18.98
N LYS A 117 -12.85 -8.26 -17.82
CA LYS A 117 -13.97 -8.70 -16.98
C LYS A 117 -14.82 -7.51 -16.52
N ARG A 118 -14.20 -6.40 -16.15
CA ARG A 118 -14.91 -5.19 -15.73
C ARG A 118 -15.72 -4.59 -16.88
N LEU A 119 -15.14 -4.57 -18.09
CA LEU A 119 -15.85 -4.07 -19.26
C LEU A 119 -17.05 -4.93 -19.63
N LYS A 120 -16.95 -6.25 -19.50
CA LYS A 120 -18.05 -7.18 -19.76
C LYS A 120 -19.13 -7.14 -18.68
N GLY A 121 -18.80 -6.74 -17.49
CA GLY A 121 -19.73 -6.61 -16.38
C GLY A 121 -20.62 -5.38 -16.45
N LEU A 122 -20.41 -4.53 -17.44
CA LEU A 122 -21.25 -3.35 -17.71
C LEU A 122 -22.41 -3.74 -18.62
#